data_0281de3f157749a639657fd8d6d18423
#
_entry.id   0281de3f157749a639657fd8d6d18423
#
_cell.length_a   1.000
_cell.length_b   1.000
_cell.length_c   1.000
_cell.angle_alpha   90.00
_cell.angle_beta   90.00
_cell.angle_gamma   90.00
#
_symmetry.space_group_name_H-M   'P 1'
#
loop_
_entity.id
_entity.type
_entity.pdbx_description
1 polymer ?
#
loop_
_entity_poly.entity_id
_entity_poly.type
_entity_poly.pdbx_seq_one_letter_code
_entity_poly.pdbx_strand_id
1 'polypeptide(L)'
;MSGTWWVNEAPCAGDRRFTPDDANEDSFRAPQIRMLLAVCQDCPFRARCIDLVLPRQSLFDGICGGRLWIDGTVRATCEGAHHDELEEGAAPITHGTEAGARAHNRRGETACSLCREAGRLAQQARRARKRASGS
;
A
#
# COMPACT_ATOMS: atom_id res chain seq x y z
N MET A 1 -3.12 -21.85 -6.90
CA MET A 1 -4.07 -20.82 -7.30
C MET A 1 -3.36 -19.53 -7.54
N SER A 2 -3.67 -18.88 -8.65
CA SER A 2 -3.04 -17.60 -8.96
C SER A 2 -3.47 -16.57 -7.94
N GLY A 3 -2.53 -15.81 -7.41
CA GLY A 3 -2.80 -14.75 -6.47
C GLY A 3 -3.24 -13.45 -7.14
N THR A 4 -4.04 -13.51 -8.21
CA THR A 4 -4.45 -12.30 -8.95
C THR A 4 -5.91 -11.92 -8.79
N TRP A 5 -6.67 -12.63 -7.95
CA TRP A 5 -8.07 -12.32 -7.67
C TRP A 5 -8.27 -10.87 -7.19
N TRP A 6 -7.31 -10.36 -6.46
CA TRP A 6 -7.35 -9.01 -5.88
C TRP A 6 -7.29 -7.89 -6.92
N VAL A 7 -6.81 -8.19 -8.13
CA VAL A 7 -6.65 -7.18 -9.19
C VAL A 7 -7.98 -6.49 -9.50
N ASN A 8 -9.06 -7.26 -9.52
CA ASN A 8 -10.40 -6.70 -9.78
C ASN A 8 -11.00 -5.99 -8.57
N GLU A 9 -10.45 -6.21 -7.38
CA GLU A 9 -10.90 -5.58 -6.14
C GLU A 9 -10.07 -4.36 -5.76
N ALA A 10 -8.95 -4.13 -6.43
CA ALA A 10 -8.12 -2.97 -6.16
C ALA A 10 -8.88 -1.68 -6.49
N PRO A 11 -8.68 -0.60 -5.70
CA PRO A 11 -9.35 0.68 -5.95
C PRO A 11 -9.11 1.25 -7.34
N CYS A 12 -7.98 0.92 -7.97
CA CYS A 12 -7.62 1.39 -9.31
C CYS A 12 -8.06 0.44 -10.42
N ALA A 13 -8.82 -0.60 -10.13
CA ALA A 13 -9.21 -1.61 -11.13
C ALA A 13 -9.93 -0.94 -12.31
N GLY A 14 -9.43 -1.21 -13.54
CA GLY A 14 -10.00 -0.67 -14.76
C GLY A 14 -9.64 0.77 -15.09
N ASP A 15 -8.86 1.44 -14.25
CA ASP A 15 -8.47 2.83 -14.47
C ASP A 15 -7.18 2.91 -15.29
N ARG A 16 -7.30 3.29 -16.55
CA ARG A 16 -6.17 3.35 -17.49
C ARG A 16 -5.18 4.49 -17.19
N ARG A 17 -5.56 5.45 -16.37
CA ARG A 17 -4.68 6.56 -16.03
C ARG A 17 -3.45 6.10 -15.24
N PHE A 18 -3.53 4.93 -14.58
CA PHE A 18 -2.43 4.36 -13.82
C PHE A 18 -1.34 3.78 -14.71
N THR A 19 -1.70 3.28 -15.90
CA THR A 19 -0.79 2.64 -16.83
C THR A 19 -1.09 3.10 -18.26
N PRO A 20 -0.86 4.37 -18.59
CA PRO A 20 -1.15 4.86 -19.94
C PRO A 20 -0.21 4.22 -20.96
N ASP A 21 -0.77 3.87 -22.14
CA ASP A 21 -0.01 3.19 -23.20
C ASP A 21 1.13 4.05 -23.75
N ASP A 22 0.93 5.36 -23.81
CA ASP A 22 1.93 6.33 -24.30
C ASP A 22 2.50 7.13 -23.15
N ALA A 23 2.99 6.43 -22.11
CA ALA A 23 3.51 7.09 -20.92
C ALA A 23 4.76 7.88 -21.24
N ASN A 24 4.75 9.17 -20.90
CA ASN A 24 5.90 10.06 -20.93
C ASN A 24 5.80 11.01 -19.72
N GLU A 25 6.81 11.88 -19.56
CA GLU A 25 6.81 12.80 -18.41
C GLU A 25 5.57 13.70 -18.37
N ASP A 26 5.04 14.07 -19.53
CA ASP A 26 3.84 14.91 -19.61
C ASP A 26 2.56 14.18 -19.20
N SER A 27 2.55 12.85 -19.25
CA SER A 27 1.42 12.04 -18.82
C SER A 27 1.19 12.09 -17.31
N PHE A 28 2.22 12.49 -16.55
CA PHE A 28 2.20 12.45 -15.10
C PHE A 28 2.41 13.84 -14.51
N ARG A 29 1.43 14.72 -14.73
CA ARG A 29 1.48 16.09 -14.18
C ARG A 29 1.10 16.10 -12.70
N ALA A 30 1.71 16.99 -11.92
CA ALA A 30 1.63 16.99 -10.47
C ALA A 30 0.21 16.93 -9.88
N PRO A 31 -0.79 17.70 -10.34
CA PRO A 31 -2.13 17.61 -9.75
C PRO A 31 -2.78 16.25 -10.00
N GLN A 32 -2.64 15.71 -11.22
CA GLN A 32 -3.21 14.41 -11.58
C GLN A 32 -2.53 13.27 -10.81
N ILE A 33 -1.20 13.35 -10.67
CA ILE A 33 -0.43 12.35 -9.92
C ILE A 33 -0.92 12.26 -8.48
N ARG A 34 -1.13 13.38 -7.82
CA ARG A 34 -1.62 13.39 -6.43
C ARG A 34 -2.98 12.72 -6.31
N MET A 35 -3.88 12.96 -7.27
CA MET A 35 -5.19 12.32 -7.29
C MET A 35 -5.07 10.81 -7.44
N LEU A 36 -4.22 10.35 -8.34
CA LEU A 36 -4.03 8.92 -8.60
C LEU A 36 -3.33 8.23 -7.42
N LEU A 37 -2.31 8.85 -6.84
CA LEU A 37 -1.62 8.30 -5.68
C LEU A 37 -2.53 8.23 -4.47
N ALA A 38 -3.48 9.15 -4.33
CA ALA A 38 -4.45 9.13 -3.24
C ALA A 38 -5.33 7.87 -3.29
N VAL A 39 -5.62 7.34 -4.48
CA VAL A 39 -6.35 6.08 -4.64
C VAL A 39 -5.55 4.92 -4.04
N CYS A 40 -4.24 4.94 -4.16
CA CYS A 40 -3.36 3.89 -3.63
C CYS A 40 -3.13 4.02 -2.12
N GLN A 41 -3.40 5.17 -1.55
CA GLN A 41 -3.11 5.46 -0.14
C GLN A 41 -3.75 4.45 0.81
N ASP A 42 -5.01 4.11 0.55
CA ASP A 42 -5.77 3.16 1.37
C ASP A 42 -5.82 1.76 0.75
N CYS A 43 -5.05 1.52 -0.32
CA CYS A 43 -5.07 0.23 -1.00
C CYS A 43 -4.28 -0.80 -0.20
N PRO A 44 -4.89 -1.95 0.17
CA PRO A 44 -4.19 -3.00 0.90
C PRO A 44 -3.28 -3.85 0.01
N PHE A 45 -3.29 -3.61 -1.31
CA PHE A 45 -2.61 -4.46 -2.27
C PHE A 45 -1.32 -3.87 -2.83
N ARG A 46 -0.77 -2.82 -2.20
CA ARG A 46 0.41 -2.13 -2.74
C ARG A 46 1.60 -3.07 -2.96
N ALA A 47 1.93 -3.88 -1.95
CA ALA A 47 3.06 -4.81 -2.07
C ALA A 47 2.80 -5.88 -3.12
N ARG A 48 1.58 -6.39 -3.21
CA ARG A 48 1.19 -7.37 -4.24
C ARG A 48 1.27 -6.79 -5.64
N CYS A 49 0.91 -5.52 -5.78
CA CYS A 49 0.98 -4.82 -7.06
C CYS A 49 2.44 -4.74 -7.54
N ILE A 50 3.37 -4.43 -6.65
CA ILE A 50 4.79 -4.37 -6.96
C ILE A 50 5.32 -5.75 -7.36
N ASP A 51 4.94 -6.80 -6.62
CA ASP A 51 5.32 -8.17 -6.94
C ASP A 51 4.79 -8.62 -8.30
N LEU A 52 3.60 -8.18 -8.68
CA LEU A 52 2.99 -8.54 -9.95
C LEU A 52 3.68 -7.85 -11.12
N VAL A 53 3.93 -6.55 -11.00
CA VAL A 53 4.46 -5.72 -12.09
C VAL A 53 5.98 -5.79 -12.16
N LEU A 54 6.65 -5.94 -11.02
CA LEU A 54 8.12 -5.91 -10.91
C LEU A 54 8.71 -4.67 -11.60
N PRO A 55 8.33 -3.46 -11.15
CA PRO A 55 8.60 -2.24 -11.91
C PRO A 55 10.08 -1.94 -12.12
N ARG A 56 10.94 -2.34 -11.20
CA ARG A 56 12.38 -2.15 -11.36
C ARG A 56 12.96 -3.02 -12.48
N GLN A 57 12.47 -4.24 -12.60
CA GLN A 57 12.92 -5.20 -13.59
C GLN A 57 12.33 -4.93 -14.96
N SER A 58 11.05 -4.53 -14.99
CA SER A 58 10.34 -4.27 -16.24
C SER A 58 10.56 -2.86 -16.77
N LEU A 59 11.28 -2.01 -16.04
CA LEU A 59 11.47 -0.59 -16.35
C LEU A 59 10.13 0.13 -16.55
N PHE A 60 9.24 -0.11 -15.63
CA PHE A 60 7.84 0.30 -15.70
C PHE A 60 7.68 1.82 -15.66
N ASP A 61 6.78 2.33 -16.49
CA ASP A 61 6.30 3.72 -16.47
C ASP A 61 4.83 3.73 -16.07
N GLY A 62 4.51 4.34 -14.94
CA GLY A 62 3.12 4.40 -14.48
C GLY A 62 3.03 4.38 -12.97
N ILE A 63 1.81 4.18 -12.48
CA ILE A 63 1.55 4.12 -11.05
C ILE A 63 1.32 2.66 -10.66
N CYS A 64 2.13 2.20 -9.74
CA CYS A 64 2.09 0.82 -9.25
C CYS A 64 2.47 0.81 -7.77
N GLY A 65 1.66 0.14 -6.97
CA GLY A 65 1.95 -0.03 -5.55
C GLY A 65 2.05 1.25 -4.77
N GLY A 66 1.30 2.29 -5.16
CA GLY A 66 1.32 3.58 -4.49
C GLY A 66 2.50 4.47 -4.86
N ARG A 67 3.22 4.11 -5.91
CA ARG A 67 4.36 4.91 -6.39
C ARG A 67 4.20 5.22 -7.85
N LEU A 68 4.68 6.40 -8.23
CA LEU A 68 4.89 6.75 -9.63
C LEU A 68 6.26 6.26 -10.03
N TRP A 69 6.32 5.46 -11.07
CA TRP A 69 7.56 4.89 -11.62
C TRP A 69 7.82 5.49 -13.00
N ILE A 70 9.04 5.87 -13.24
CA ILE A 70 9.52 6.26 -14.58
C ILE A 70 10.80 5.49 -14.82
N ASP A 71 10.79 4.68 -15.87
CA ASP A 71 11.94 3.86 -16.27
C ASP A 71 12.41 2.97 -15.11
N GLY A 72 11.47 2.41 -14.36
CA GLY A 72 11.74 1.55 -13.22
C GLY A 72 12.26 2.22 -11.97
N THR A 73 12.19 3.56 -11.91
CA THR A 73 12.66 4.34 -10.78
C THR A 73 11.49 5.08 -10.12
N VAL A 74 11.42 5.04 -8.79
CA VAL A 74 10.37 5.75 -8.05
C VAL A 74 10.59 7.26 -8.15
N ARG A 75 9.55 7.98 -8.58
CA ARG A 75 9.56 9.44 -8.70
C ARG A 75 8.68 10.12 -7.66
N ALA A 76 7.63 9.45 -7.22
CA ALA A 76 6.73 9.96 -6.20
C ALA A 76 6.11 8.78 -5.45
N THR A 77 5.71 8.99 -4.20
CA THR A 77 5.17 7.95 -3.34
C THR A 77 3.90 8.47 -2.67
N CYS A 78 2.88 7.63 -2.55
CA CYS A 78 1.66 7.99 -1.82
C CYS A 78 1.95 8.11 -0.33
N GLU A 79 1.11 8.88 0.34
CA GLU A 79 1.22 9.03 1.79
C GLU A 79 0.93 7.70 2.49
N GLY A 80 1.72 7.38 3.51
CA GLY A 80 1.51 6.17 4.31
C GLY A 80 2.14 4.90 3.77
N ALA A 81 2.78 4.95 2.59
CA ALA A 81 3.47 3.79 2.04
C ALA A 81 4.81 3.56 2.74
N HIS A 82 5.14 2.29 2.96
CA HIS A 82 6.38 1.89 3.62
C HIS A 82 7.39 1.33 2.63
N HIS A 83 8.66 1.60 2.87
CA HIS A 83 9.75 1.16 2.01
C HIS A 83 9.83 -0.37 1.86
N ASP A 84 9.39 -1.12 2.86
CA ASP A 84 9.41 -2.58 2.82
C ASP A 84 8.45 -3.16 1.78
N GLU A 85 7.47 -2.38 1.33
CA GLU A 85 6.59 -2.78 0.24
C GLU A 85 7.34 -2.91 -1.08
N LEU A 86 8.53 -2.30 -1.17
CA LEU A 86 9.37 -2.36 -2.36
C LEU A 86 10.19 -3.65 -2.44
N GLU A 87 10.26 -4.43 -1.37
CA GLU A 87 10.98 -5.69 -1.36
C GLU A 87 10.15 -6.77 -2.03
N GLU A 88 10.69 -7.37 -3.07
CA GLU A 88 10.02 -8.44 -3.78
C GLU A 88 9.78 -9.63 -2.86
N GLY A 89 8.59 -10.20 -2.92
CA GLY A 89 8.22 -11.34 -2.08
C GLY A 89 7.84 -10.98 -0.66
N ALA A 90 7.86 -9.70 -0.30
CA ALA A 90 7.43 -9.28 1.03
C ALA A 90 5.94 -9.55 1.22
N ALA A 91 5.56 -10.11 2.37
CA ALA A 91 4.16 -10.32 2.68
C ALA A 91 3.47 -8.95 2.84
N PRO A 92 2.37 -8.70 2.13
CA PRO A 92 1.68 -7.42 2.26
C PRO A 92 1.07 -7.23 3.65
N ILE A 93 1.13 -6.00 4.15
CA ILE A 93 0.50 -5.64 5.42
C ILE A 93 -0.93 -5.20 5.13
N THR A 94 -1.88 -5.73 5.88
CA THR A 94 -3.25 -5.21 5.87
C THR A 94 -3.32 -4.04 6.83
N HIS A 95 -3.18 -2.82 6.29
CA HIS A 95 -3.18 -1.61 7.09
C HIS A 95 -4.55 -1.32 7.69
N GLY A 96 -4.56 -0.65 8.85
CA GLY A 96 -5.79 -0.35 9.55
C GLY A 96 -6.30 -1.50 10.40
N THR A 97 -5.45 -2.47 10.71
CA THR A 97 -5.80 -3.63 11.54
C THR A 97 -4.76 -3.84 12.64
N GLU A 98 -5.15 -4.54 13.69
CA GLU A 98 -4.21 -4.94 14.74
C GLU A 98 -3.12 -5.87 14.18
N ALA A 99 -3.49 -6.76 13.27
CA ALA A 99 -2.53 -7.64 12.60
C ALA A 99 -1.50 -6.83 11.81
N GLY A 100 -1.93 -5.74 11.18
CA GLY A 100 -1.04 -4.81 10.48
C GLY A 100 -0.06 -4.14 11.44
N ALA A 101 -0.52 -3.72 12.62
CA ALA A 101 0.35 -3.13 13.64
C ALA A 101 1.42 -4.13 14.09
N ARG A 102 1.04 -5.39 14.30
CA ARG A 102 2.00 -6.45 14.66
C ARG A 102 2.99 -6.72 13.54
N ALA A 103 2.54 -6.65 12.29
CA ALA A 103 3.42 -6.85 11.13
C ALA A 103 4.49 -5.76 11.07
N HIS A 104 4.14 -4.50 11.31
CA HIS A 104 5.13 -3.42 11.41
C HIS A 104 6.15 -3.69 12.52
N ASN A 105 5.67 -4.13 13.69
CA ASN A 105 6.56 -4.45 14.81
C ASN A 105 7.53 -5.58 14.47
N ARG A 106 7.06 -6.64 13.81
CA ARG A 106 7.93 -7.74 13.41
C ARG A 106 9.02 -7.30 12.43
N ARG A 107 8.75 -6.26 11.62
CA ARG A 107 9.71 -5.69 10.68
C ARG A 107 10.63 -4.66 11.31
N GLY A 108 10.45 -4.35 12.61
CA GLY A 108 11.26 -3.37 13.33
C GLY A 108 11.00 -1.93 12.93
N GLU A 109 9.83 -1.64 12.40
CA GLU A 109 9.46 -0.30 11.96
C GLU A 109 8.31 0.27 12.77
N THR A 110 8.16 1.60 12.72
CA THR A 110 7.03 2.28 13.36
C THR A 110 5.76 2.02 12.55
N ALA A 111 4.69 1.61 13.23
CA ALA A 111 3.41 1.38 12.59
C ALA A 111 2.88 2.67 11.94
N CYS A 112 2.24 2.54 10.77
CA CYS A 112 1.58 3.66 10.13
C CYS A 112 0.40 4.16 10.97
N SER A 113 -0.11 5.34 10.66
CA SER A 113 -1.18 5.95 11.45
C SER A 113 -2.43 5.07 11.55
N LEU A 114 -2.81 4.40 10.45
CA LEU A 114 -3.97 3.51 10.43
C LEU A 114 -3.76 2.31 11.35
N CYS A 115 -2.57 1.68 11.30
CA CYS A 115 -2.27 0.52 12.13
C CYS A 115 -2.12 0.91 13.60
N ARG A 116 -1.52 2.07 13.89
CA ARG A 116 -1.42 2.58 15.27
C ARG A 116 -2.80 2.78 15.89
N GLU A 117 -3.72 3.38 15.13
CA GLU A 117 -5.08 3.61 15.60
C GLU A 117 -5.80 2.28 15.85
N ALA A 118 -5.68 1.33 14.93
CA ALA A 118 -6.29 0.01 15.09
C ALA A 118 -5.71 -0.72 16.31
N GLY A 119 -4.40 -0.65 16.52
CA GLY A 119 -3.73 -1.24 17.69
C GLY A 119 -4.18 -0.59 18.99
N ARG A 120 -4.32 0.74 18.99
CA ARG A 120 -4.79 1.48 20.15
C ARG A 120 -6.22 1.07 20.54
N LEU A 121 -7.10 1.00 19.55
CA LEU A 121 -8.50 0.61 19.79
C LEU A 121 -8.60 -0.84 20.29
N ALA A 122 -7.81 -1.76 19.73
CA ALA A 122 -7.79 -3.15 20.15
C ALA A 122 -7.31 -3.29 21.59
N GLN A 123 -6.26 -2.54 21.98
CA GLN A 123 -5.74 -2.55 23.34
C GLN A 123 -6.75 -1.97 24.32
N GLN A 124 -7.41 -0.89 23.94
CA GLN A 124 -8.47 -0.27 24.76
C GLN A 124 -9.63 -1.25 25.01
N ALA A 125 -10.03 -1.97 23.97
CA ALA A 125 -11.09 -2.99 24.08
C ALA A 125 -10.67 -4.13 25.04
N ARG A 126 -9.42 -4.59 24.94
CA ARG A 126 -8.91 -5.63 25.86
C ARG A 126 -8.88 -5.15 27.30
N ARG A 127 -8.45 -3.93 27.55
CA ARG A 127 -8.44 -3.34 28.89
C ARG A 127 -9.84 -3.22 29.48
N ALA A 128 -10.81 -2.83 28.65
CA ALA A 128 -12.21 -2.74 29.06
C ALA A 128 -12.78 -4.11 29.45
N ARG A 129 -12.48 -5.14 28.65
CA ARG A 129 -12.90 -6.52 28.95
C ARG A 129 -12.27 -7.03 30.25
N LYS A 130 -10.97 -6.75 30.44
CA LYS A 130 -10.24 -7.15 31.65
C LYS A 130 -10.85 -6.50 32.88
N ARG A 131 -11.16 -5.20 32.83
CA ARG A 131 -11.81 -4.50 33.95
C ARG A 131 -13.19 -5.06 34.27
N ALA A 132 -13.97 -5.40 33.23
CA ALA A 132 -15.30 -5.97 33.39
C ALA A 132 -15.27 -7.36 34.03
N SER A 133 -14.25 -8.16 33.73
CA SER A 133 -14.13 -9.55 34.23
C SER A 133 -13.31 -9.65 35.53
N GLY A 134 -12.56 -8.60 35.88
CA GLY A 134 -11.64 -8.61 37.00
C GLY A 134 -12.15 -8.04 38.31
N SER A 135 -13.43 -7.71 38.39
CA SER A 135 -14.05 -7.17 39.60
C SER A 135 -14.39 -8.23 40.62
#